data_1687280cef43a3aed3ef58224a5342de
#
_entry.id   1687280cef43a3aed3ef58224a5342de
#
_cell.length_a   1.000
_cell.length_b   1.000
_cell.length_c   1.000
_cell.angle_alpha   90.00
_cell.angle_beta   90.00
_cell.angle_gamma   90.00
#
_symmetry.space_group_name_H-M   'P 1'
#
loop_
_entity.id
_entity.type
_entity.pdbx_description
1 polymer ?
#
loop_
_entity_poly.entity_id
_entity_poly.type
_entity_poly.pdbx_seq_one_letter_code
_entity_poly.pdbx_strand_id
1 'polypeptide(L)'
;VSPMAIQGPKSDDVVASVFGDWVRELKYFWFRESSIEGIPVVVARSGWSKQGGYEIYLLDGSQGTRLWEIFREAGKPWDIGPGNPNLTERIESGLLSWGGDTDEKTNPFEVRMGKYMDLDLSDEVIGIEALQKIHAEGPRRHQLGLIMEEEEPMRPGFVWNDIMFEGNKIGDLTNNVWSRRLEKNI
;
A
#
# COMPACT_ATOMS: atom_id res chain seq x y z
N VAL A 1 14.00 8.69 -9.83
CA VAL A 1 13.88 7.52 -8.96
C VAL A 1 12.77 6.63 -9.49
N SER A 2 13.07 5.34 -9.68
CA SER A 2 12.10 4.37 -10.20
C SER A 2 12.00 3.19 -9.23
N PRO A 3 10.86 2.98 -8.57
CA PRO A 3 10.69 1.85 -7.67
C PRO A 3 10.43 0.56 -8.46
N MET A 4 11.04 -0.54 -8.01
CA MET A 4 10.71 -1.89 -8.42
C MET A 4 10.29 -2.69 -7.18
N ALA A 5 9.07 -3.19 -7.18
CA ALA A 5 8.56 -3.99 -6.08
C ALA A 5 8.87 -5.47 -6.27
N ILE A 6 9.48 -6.10 -5.27
CA ILE A 6 9.68 -7.55 -5.16
C ILE A 6 8.79 -8.01 -4.02
N GLN A 7 7.65 -8.56 -4.35
CA GLN A 7 6.60 -8.88 -3.39
C GLN A 7 6.25 -10.37 -3.41
N GLY A 8 5.77 -10.89 -2.31
CA GLY A 8 5.32 -12.28 -2.19
C GLY A 8 6.02 -13.03 -1.08
N PRO A 9 5.54 -14.25 -0.76
CA PRO A 9 6.01 -15.02 0.40
C PRO A 9 7.49 -15.46 0.31
N LYS A 10 8.06 -15.45 -0.91
CA LYS A 10 9.47 -15.82 -1.15
C LYS A 10 10.36 -14.59 -1.42
N SER A 11 9.84 -13.39 -1.26
CA SER A 11 10.57 -12.14 -1.54
C SER A 11 11.83 -11.97 -0.68
N ASP A 12 11.77 -12.43 0.59
CA ASP A 12 12.94 -12.39 1.48
C ASP A 12 14.11 -13.20 0.90
N ASP A 13 13.83 -14.36 0.32
CA ASP A 13 14.85 -15.24 -0.26
C ASP A 13 15.44 -14.64 -1.54
N VAL A 14 14.56 -14.12 -2.42
CA VAL A 14 14.98 -13.48 -3.65
C VAL A 14 15.85 -12.26 -3.37
N VAL A 15 15.41 -11.37 -2.49
CA VAL A 15 16.14 -10.13 -2.20
C VAL A 15 17.43 -10.42 -1.44
N ALA A 16 17.43 -11.41 -0.52
CA ALA A 16 18.64 -11.84 0.16
C ALA A 16 19.67 -12.49 -0.76
N SER A 17 19.24 -13.21 -1.81
CA SER A 17 20.18 -13.77 -2.80
C SER A 17 20.92 -12.68 -3.59
N VAL A 18 20.36 -11.50 -3.68
CA VAL A 18 20.91 -10.35 -4.40
C VAL A 18 21.76 -9.45 -3.51
N PHE A 19 21.28 -9.13 -2.31
CA PHE A 19 21.91 -8.16 -1.42
C PHE A 19 22.59 -8.78 -0.18
N GLY A 20 22.34 -10.05 0.09
CA GLY A 20 22.78 -10.72 1.31
C GLY A 20 21.73 -10.69 2.42
N ASP A 21 21.99 -11.47 3.49
CA ASP A 21 20.99 -11.72 4.55
C ASP A 21 20.61 -10.49 5.39
N TRP A 22 21.40 -9.42 5.35
CA TRP A 22 21.08 -8.19 6.08
C TRP A 22 19.70 -7.61 5.75
N VAL A 23 19.16 -7.90 4.56
CA VAL A 23 17.82 -7.41 4.17
C VAL A 23 16.74 -7.98 5.07
N ARG A 24 16.92 -9.19 5.60
CA ARG A 24 15.97 -9.85 6.51
C ARG A 24 15.87 -9.15 7.88
N GLU A 25 16.89 -8.37 8.25
CA GLU A 25 16.93 -7.60 9.49
C GLU A 25 16.18 -6.26 9.39
N LEU A 26 15.88 -5.80 8.17
CA LEU A 26 15.10 -4.58 7.97
C LEU A 26 13.71 -4.75 8.58
N LYS A 27 13.33 -3.84 9.46
CA LYS A 27 11.97 -3.75 9.96
C LYS A 27 11.06 -3.12 8.90
N TYR A 28 9.77 -3.37 9.00
CA TYR A 28 8.79 -2.76 8.10
C TYR A 28 8.89 -1.23 8.15
N PHE A 29 8.87 -0.58 6.97
CA PHE A 29 9.14 0.83 6.72
C PHE A 29 10.57 1.32 7.00
N TRP A 30 11.52 0.40 7.23
CA TRP A 30 12.93 0.75 7.27
C TRP A 30 13.55 0.58 5.89
N PHE A 31 14.61 1.34 5.65
CA PHE A 31 15.37 1.29 4.41
C PHE A 31 16.86 1.37 4.65
N ARG A 32 17.63 1.00 3.65
CA ARG A 32 19.07 1.14 3.62
C ARG A 32 19.54 1.45 2.21
N GLU A 33 20.46 2.40 2.09
CA GLU A 33 21.19 2.63 0.85
C GLU A 33 22.13 1.47 0.57
N SER A 34 22.22 1.07 -0.70
CA SER A 34 23.01 -0.06 -1.15
C SER A 34 23.39 0.10 -2.62
N SER A 35 24.10 -0.87 -3.14
CA SER A 35 24.39 -0.98 -4.57
C SER A 35 24.37 -2.43 -5.02
N ILE A 36 24.07 -2.65 -6.29
CA ILE A 36 24.15 -3.94 -6.94
C ILE A 36 24.85 -3.79 -8.27
N GLU A 37 25.94 -4.52 -8.50
CA GLU A 37 26.78 -4.41 -9.71
C GLU A 37 27.18 -2.95 -10.02
N GLY A 38 27.39 -2.13 -9.00
CA GLY A 38 27.69 -0.71 -9.15
C GLY A 38 26.47 0.20 -9.38
N ILE A 39 25.27 -0.35 -9.46
CA ILE A 39 24.01 0.40 -9.60
C ILE A 39 23.56 0.87 -8.22
N PRO A 40 23.48 2.19 -7.94
CA PRO A 40 23.06 2.70 -6.66
C PRO A 40 21.53 2.55 -6.48
N VAL A 41 21.14 2.01 -5.34
CA VAL A 41 19.73 1.77 -4.99
C VAL A 41 19.46 2.06 -3.53
N VAL A 42 18.18 2.27 -3.20
CA VAL A 42 17.69 2.20 -1.82
C VAL A 42 16.81 0.96 -1.71
N VAL A 43 17.14 0.10 -0.75
CA VAL A 43 16.36 -1.11 -0.45
C VAL A 43 15.47 -0.81 0.74
N ALA A 44 14.16 -0.80 0.54
CA ALA A 44 13.18 -0.56 1.58
C ALA A 44 12.35 -1.81 1.85
N ARG A 45 12.09 -2.12 3.13
CA ARG A 45 11.11 -3.14 3.49
C ARG A 45 9.72 -2.53 3.52
N SER A 46 9.12 -2.47 2.37
CA SER A 46 7.80 -1.88 2.15
C SER A 46 7.09 -2.57 1.00
N GLY A 47 5.84 -2.23 0.78
CA GLY A 47 5.06 -2.77 -0.32
C GLY A 47 3.57 -2.59 -0.09
N TRP A 48 2.81 -2.83 -1.15
CA TRP A 48 1.37 -2.62 -1.21
C TRP A 48 0.62 -3.91 -1.64
N SER A 49 1.13 -5.06 -1.23
CA SER A 49 0.64 -6.38 -1.64
C SER A 49 0.01 -7.21 -0.53
N LYS A 50 0.21 -6.84 0.75
CA LYS A 50 -0.06 -7.68 1.94
C LYS A 50 0.76 -8.96 2.00
N GLN A 51 1.53 -9.29 0.98
CA GLN A 51 2.31 -10.53 0.89
C GLN A 51 3.68 -10.44 1.56
N GLY A 52 4.05 -9.25 2.04
CA GLY A 52 5.42 -8.94 2.41
C GLY A 52 6.29 -8.67 1.19
N GLY A 53 7.48 -8.11 1.42
CA GLY A 53 8.40 -7.81 0.35
C GLY A 53 9.22 -6.56 0.55
N TYR A 54 9.79 -6.14 -0.57
CA TYR A 54 10.70 -5.00 -0.64
C TYR A 54 10.35 -4.12 -1.83
N GLU A 55 10.71 -2.86 -1.71
CA GLU A 55 10.74 -1.92 -2.82
C GLU A 55 12.18 -1.47 -3.03
N ILE A 56 12.67 -1.65 -4.24
CA ILE A 56 14.03 -1.28 -4.63
C ILE A 56 13.93 0.02 -5.42
N TYR A 57 14.36 1.11 -4.81
CA TYR A 57 14.33 2.42 -5.44
C TYR A 57 15.60 2.65 -6.23
N LEU A 58 15.49 2.57 -7.55
CA LEU A 58 16.58 2.81 -8.48
C LEU A 58 16.85 4.31 -8.61
N LEU A 59 18.07 4.73 -8.32
CA LEU A 59 18.46 6.15 -8.35
C LEU A 59 18.80 6.61 -9.77
N ASP A 60 19.32 5.71 -10.61
CA ASP A 60 19.58 5.96 -12.04
C ASP A 60 18.61 5.17 -12.91
N GLY A 61 17.56 5.83 -13.42
CA GLY A 61 16.53 5.20 -14.23
C GLY A 61 17.04 4.53 -15.52
N SER A 62 18.22 4.90 -16.03
CA SER A 62 18.83 4.26 -17.21
C SER A 62 19.21 2.80 -16.98
N GLN A 63 19.38 2.40 -15.72
CA GLN A 63 19.74 1.04 -15.31
C GLN A 63 18.53 0.13 -15.05
N GLY A 64 17.31 0.58 -15.34
CA GLY A 64 16.07 -0.16 -15.02
C GLY A 64 16.02 -1.56 -15.63
N THR A 65 16.39 -1.71 -16.90
CA THR A 65 16.43 -3.01 -17.58
C THR A 65 17.44 -3.96 -16.91
N ARG A 66 18.63 -3.45 -16.56
CA ARG A 66 19.65 -4.26 -15.90
C ARG A 66 19.20 -4.73 -14.52
N LEU A 67 18.61 -3.83 -13.73
CA LEU A 67 18.07 -4.18 -12.42
C LEU A 67 16.97 -5.25 -12.51
N TRP A 68 16.07 -5.13 -13.49
CA TRP A 68 15.05 -6.14 -13.78
C TRP A 68 15.66 -7.51 -14.11
N GLU A 69 16.67 -7.55 -14.97
CA GLU A 69 17.35 -8.80 -15.36
C GLU A 69 18.02 -9.47 -14.18
N ILE A 70 18.69 -8.71 -13.30
CA ILE A 70 19.32 -9.22 -12.10
C ILE A 70 18.29 -9.94 -11.22
N PHE A 71 17.16 -9.31 -10.92
CA PHE A 71 16.15 -9.93 -10.08
C PHE A 71 15.44 -11.09 -10.77
N ARG A 72 15.19 -11.01 -12.06
CA ARG A 72 14.62 -12.10 -12.84
C ARG A 72 15.53 -13.34 -12.81
N GLU A 73 16.81 -13.16 -12.94
CA GLU A 73 17.78 -14.27 -12.89
C GLU A 73 17.90 -14.83 -11.48
N ALA A 74 18.13 -13.97 -10.50
CA ALA A 74 18.29 -14.34 -9.11
C ALA A 74 17.05 -15.05 -8.54
N GLY A 75 15.85 -14.66 -8.99
CA GLY A 75 14.58 -15.21 -8.49
C GLY A 75 14.13 -16.51 -9.15
N LYS A 76 14.81 -17.01 -10.20
CA LYS A 76 14.45 -18.27 -10.87
C LYS A 76 14.26 -19.47 -9.94
N PRO A 77 15.10 -19.69 -8.91
CA PRO A 77 14.92 -20.80 -7.98
C PRO A 77 13.59 -20.73 -7.19
N TRP A 78 13.00 -19.55 -7.11
CA TRP A 78 11.75 -19.30 -6.38
C TRP A 78 10.57 -19.01 -7.29
N ASP A 79 10.72 -19.24 -8.61
CA ASP A 79 9.66 -19.05 -9.60
C ASP A 79 9.14 -17.61 -9.65
N ILE A 80 10.06 -16.61 -9.66
CA ILE A 80 9.71 -15.21 -9.78
C ILE A 80 9.13 -14.91 -11.16
N GLY A 81 8.07 -14.13 -11.19
CA GLY A 81 7.43 -13.68 -12.42
C GLY A 81 6.96 -12.23 -12.34
N PRO A 82 6.62 -11.62 -13.49
CA PRO A 82 5.94 -10.34 -13.50
C PRO A 82 4.64 -10.41 -12.70
N GLY A 83 4.43 -9.40 -11.86
CA GLY A 83 3.23 -9.27 -11.04
C GLY A 83 2.63 -7.87 -11.13
N ASN A 84 1.46 -7.72 -10.55
CA ASN A 84 0.81 -6.44 -10.36
C ASN A 84 0.10 -6.41 -9.00
N PRO A 85 -0.23 -5.21 -8.47
CA PRO A 85 -1.04 -5.10 -7.28
C PRO A 85 -2.37 -5.83 -7.42
N ASN A 86 -2.73 -6.61 -6.42
CA ASN A 86 -3.99 -7.35 -6.37
C ASN A 86 -5.06 -6.52 -5.63
N LEU A 87 -6.08 -6.10 -6.36
CA LEU A 87 -7.15 -5.26 -5.82
C LEU A 87 -7.89 -5.96 -4.66
N THR A 88 -8.15 -7.26 -4.76
CA THR A 88 -8.83 -8.03 -3.72
C THR A 88 -8.02 -8.03 -2.41
N GLU A 89 -6.75 -8.39 -2.48
CA GLU A 89 -5.90 -8.46 -1.30
C GLU A 89 -5.69 -7.10 -0.63
N ARG A 90 -5.57 -6.03 -1.42
CA ARG A 90 -5.41 -4.70 -0.85
C ARG A 90 -6.67 -4.25 -0.12
N ILE A 91 -7.89 -4.47 -0.67
CA ILE A 91 -9.16 -4.11 -0.01
C ILE A 91 -9.38 -4.96 1.23
N GLU A 92 -9.18 -6.28 1.15
CA GLU A 92 -9.24 -7.19 2.32
C GLU A 92 -8.32 -6.76 3.46
N SER A 93 -7.25 -6.03 3.15
CA SER A 93 -6.24 -5.60 4.10
C SER A 93 -6.43 -4.17 4.59
N GLY A 94 -7.40 -3.44 4.02
CA GLY A 94 -7.59 -2.02 4.30
C GLY A 94 -6.45 -1.13 3.80
N LEU A 95 -5.70 -1.56 2.78
CA LEU A 95 -4.69 -0.73 2.14
C LEU A 95 -5.35 0.31 1.24
N LEU A 96 -5.09 1.57 1.52
CA LEU A 96 -5.70 2.70 0.84
C LEU A 96 -4.97 3.03 -0.47
N SER A 97 -5.74 3.55 -1.42
CA SER A 97 -5.23 4.06 -2.70
C SER A 97 -5.50 5.54 -2.81
N TRP A 98 -4.45 6.32 -3.05
CA TRP A 98 -4.60 7.75 -3.37
C TRP A 98 -5.31 7.90 -4.71
N GLY A 99 -6.28 8.80 -4.76
CA GLY A 99 -7.14 9.00 -5.93
C GLY A 99 -8.28 7.98 -6.06
N GLY A 100 -8.20 6.85 -5.32
CA GLY A 100 -9.26 5.86 -5.22
C GLY A 100 -10.06 6.00 -3.93
N ASP A 101 -9.42 5.76 -2.79
CA ASP A 101 -10.08 5.82 -1.48
C ASP A 101 -9.87 7.16 -0.77
N THR A 102 -8.83 7.89 -1.13
CA THR A 102 -8.41 9.13 -0.49
C THR A 102 -8.03 10.17 -1.54
N ASP A 103 -8.17 11.43 -1.16
CA ASP A 103 -7.82 12.59 -1.97
C ASP A 103 -7.21 13.71 -1.10
N GLU A 104 -6.95 14.86 -1.69
CA GLU A 104 -6.40 16.03 -0.98
C GLU A 104 -7.35 16.63 0.08
N LYS A 105 -8.61 16.19 0.12
CA LYS A 105 -9.60 16.63 1.12
C LYS A 105 -9.73 15.64 2.28
N THR A 106 -9.07 14.50 2.17
CA THR A 106 -9.12 13.44 3.17
C THR A 106 -8.08 13.70 4.25
N ASN A 107 -8.50 13.76 5.52
CA ASN A 107 -7.58 13.87 6.64
C ASN A 107 -7.25 12.49 7.26
N PRO A 108 -6.12 12.37 7.99
CA PRO A 108 -5.68 11.08 8.55
C PRO A 108 -6.66 10.43 9.53
N PHE A 109 -7.48 11.20 10.23
CA PHE A 109 -8.44 10.66 11.19
C PHE A 109 -9.63 10.02 10.51
N GLU A 110 -10.06 10.54 9.36
CA GLU A 110 -11.12 9.94 8.54
C GLU A 110 -10.76 8.54 8.07
N VAL A 111 -9.48 8.30 7.77
CA VAL A 111 -8.96 7.02 7.27
C VAL A 111 -8.27 6.16 8.34
N ARG A 112 -8.54 6.44 9.61
CA ARG A 112 -8.03 5.68 10.77
C ARG A 112 -6.50 5.65 10.91
N MET A 113 -5.81 6.63 10.35
CA MET A 113 -4.37 6.80 10.48
C MET A 113 -3.96 7.68 11.67
N GLY A 114 -4.90 8.12 12.50
CA GLY A 114 -4.63 8.95 13.68
C GLY A 114 -3.59 8.35 14.64
N LYS A 115 -3.49 7.02 14.71
CA LYS A 115 -2.48 6.33 15.52
C LYS A 115 -1.02 6.57 15.09
N TYR A 116 -0.82 7.09 13.90
CA TYR A 116 0.51 7.45 13.37
C TYR A 116 0.81 8.94 13.49
N MET A 117 -0.13 9.71 14.05
CA MET A 117 0.00 11.16 14.22
C MET A 117 0.47 11.47 15.64
N ASP A 118 1.57 12.18 15.74
CA ASP A 118 2.03 12.80 17.00
C ASP A 118 1.55 14.26 17.00
N LEU A 119 0.53 14.52 17.81
CA LEU A 119 -0.09 15.85 17.90
C LEU A 119 0.61 16.78 18.88
N ASP A 120 1.58 16.27 19.64
CA ASP A 120 2.39 17.05 20.60
C ASP A 120 3.66 17.62 19.94
N LEU A 121 3.88 17.34 18.66
CA LEU A 121 4.97 17.94 17.90
C LEU A 121 4.80 19.44 17.80
N SER A 122 5.96 20.14 17.79
CA SER A 122 6.01 21.62 17.76
C SER A 122 5.48 22.21 16.46
N ASP A 123 5.32 23.54 16.48
CA ASP A 123 4.82 24.40 15.38
C ASP A 123 5.60 24.28 14.05
N GLU A 124 6.69 23.50 14.03
CA GLU A 124 7.49 23.24 12.82
C GLU A 124 6.85 22.22 11.87
N VAL A 125 5.78 21.53 12.29
CA VAL A 125 5.07 20.54 11.47
C VAL A 125 3.95 21.23 10.69
N ILE A 126 4.05 21.17 9.36
CA ILE A 126 3.03 21.75 8.47
C ILE A 126 1.67 21.08 8.74
N GLY A 127 0.65 21.90 9.07
CA GLY A 127 -0.72 21.46 9.29
C GLY A 127 -1.03 20.93 10.68
N ILE A 128 -0.10 21.01 11.65
CA ILE A 128 -0.31 20.48 13.00
C ILE A 128 -1.53 21.10 13.70
N GLU A 129 -1.71 22.43 13.62
CA GLU A 129 -2.86 23.12 14.23
C GLU A 129 -4.19 22.62 13.65
N ALA A 130 -4.25 22.40 12.33
CA ALA A 130 -5.43 21.88 11.66
C ALA A 130 -5.73 20.44 12.11
N LEU A 131 -4.71 19.61 12.26
CA LEU A 131 -4.83 18.24 12.75
C LEU A 131 -5.27 18.20 14.22
N GLN A 132 -4.72 19.03 15.08
CA GLN A 132 -5.12 19.18 16.48
C GLN A 132 -6.60 19.59 16.58
N LYS A 133 -7.04 20.55 15.77
CA LYS A 133 -8.43 20.97 15.70
C LYS A 133 -9.35 19.83 15.28
N ILE A 134 -9.03 19.12 14.19
CA ILE A 134 -9.82 17.99 13.70
C ILE A 134 -9.88 16.88 14.75
N HIS A 135 -8.78 16.62 15.45
CA HIS A 135 -8.76 15.64 16.53
C HIS A 135 -9.69 16.00 17.67
N ALA A 136 -9.69 17.27 18.09
CA ALA A 136 -10.57 17.78 19.17
C ALA A 136 -12.05 17.77 18.80
N GLU A 137 -12.38 18.12 17.55
CA GLU A 137 -13.76 18.16 17.05
C GLU A 137 -14.30 16.78 16.62
N GLY A 138 -13.39 15.84 16.32
CA GLY A 138 -13.66 14.56 15.68
C GLY A 138 -13.81 14.67 14.16
N PRO A 139 -13.49 13.60 13.43
CA PRO A 139 -13.66 13.58 11.97
C PRO A 139 -15.15 13.53 11.60
N ARG A 140 -15.52 14.21 10.51
CA ARG A 140 -16.90 14.29 10.04
C ARG A 140 -17.36 13.02 9.32
N ARG A 141 -16.45 12.24 8.78
CA ARG A 141 -16.70 10.99 8.07
C ARG A 141 -15.64 9.96 8.44
N HIS A 142 -15.94 8.69 8.22
CA HIS A 142 -15.04 7.60 8.51
C HIS A 142 -14.97 6.63 7.34
N GLN A 143 -13.79 6.21 7.00
CA GLN A 143 -13.62 5.09 6.10
C GLN A 143 -13.88 3.78 6.83
N LEU A 144 -14.73 2.95 6.23
CA LEU A 144 -15.13 1.65 6.75
C LEU A 144 -14.96 0.59 5.67
N GLY A 145 -14.59 -0.62 6.07
CA GLY A 145 -14.76 -1.81 5.23
C GLY A 145 -16.22 -2.27 5.32
N LEU A 146 -16.79 -2.59 4.18
CA LEU A 146 -18.14 -3.14 4.09
C LEU A 146 -18.06 -4.60 3.66
N ILE A 147 -19.00 -5.41 4.15
CA ILE A 147 -19.27 -6.75 3.63
C ILE A 147 -20.70 -6.71 3.13
N MET A 148 -20.90 -6.96 1.85
CA MET A 148 -22.21 -6.90 1.23
C MET A 148 -22.94 -8.22 1.34
N GLU A 149 -24.26 -8.19 1.35
CA GLU A 149 -25.10 -9.40 1.47
C GLU A 149 -25.26 -10.14 0.13
N GLU A 150 -25.04 -9.44 -1.00
CA GLU A 150 -25.14 -10.03 -2.33
C GLU A 150 -24.22 -11.24 -2.48
N GLU A 151 -24.79 -12.38 -2.88
CA GLU A 151 -24.08 -13.66 -3.01
C GLU A 151 -23.35 -13.80 -4.36
N GLU A 152 -23.69 -12.96 -5.33
CA GLU A 152 -23.06 -12.99 -6.65
C GLU A 152 -21.97 -11.91 -6.77
N PRO A 153 -20.87 -12.21 -7.48
CA PRO A 153 -19.83 -11.23 -7.68
C PRO A 153 -20.33 -9.99 -8.42
N MET A 154 -20.27 -8.84 -7.76
CA MET A 154 -20.50 -7.56 -8.41
C MET A 154 -19.35 -7.23 -9.37
N ARG A 155 -19.64 -6.42 -10.40
CA ARG A 155 -18.60 -5.95 -11.31
C ARG A 155 -17.54 -5.16 -10.53
N PRO A 156 -16.27 -5.61 -10.49
CA PRO A 156 -15.24 -4.87 -9.79
C PRO A 156 -14.99 -3.53 -10.45
N GLY A 157 -14.74 -2.52 -9.65
CA GLY A 157 -14.43 -1.20 -10.20
C GLY A 157 -14.13 -0.15 -9.15
N PHE A 158 -13.41 0.87 -9.60
CA PHE A 158 -13.33 2.16 -8.94
C PHE A 158 -14.60 2.93 -9.30
N VAL A 159 -15.69 2.64 -8.62
CA VAL A 159 -16.98 3.28 -8.91
C VAL A 159 -17.41 3.99 -7.63
N TRP A 160 -17.39 5.31 -7.68
CA TRP A 160 -17.98 6.13 -6.62
C TRP A 160 -19.51 6.00 -6.73
N ASN A 161 -20.06 5.06 -5.97
CA ASN A 161 -21.51 4.89 -5.84
C ASN A 161 -21.97 5.49 -4.52
N ASP A 162 -23.14 6.10 -4.57
CA ASP A 162 -23.77 6.64 -3.37
C ASP A 162 -24.22 5.49 -2.44
N ILE A 163 -23.83 5.57 -1.18
CA ILE A 163 -24.41 4.73 -0.11
C ILE A 163 -25.63 5.47 0.43
N MET A 164 -26.79 4.83 0.32
CA MET A 164 -28.08 5.42 0.69
C MET A 164 -28.65 4.75 1.93
N PHE A 165 -29.22 5.53 2.81
CA PHE A 165 -30.01 5.05 3.96
C PHE A 165 -31.27 5.89 4.11
N GLU A 166 -32.44 5.25 4.12
CA GLU A 166 -33.75 5.91 4.21
C GLU A 166 -33.94 7.08 3.21
N GLY A 167 -33.44 6.90 1.99
CA GLY A 167 -33.51 7.91 0.92
C GLY A 167 -32.47 9.04 1.01
N ASN A 168 -31.62 9.03 2.01
CA ASN A 168 -30.54 10.01 2.18
C ASN A 168 -29.19 9.41 1.84
N LYS A 169 -28.33 10.19 1.17
CA LYS A 169 -26.95 9.81 0.96
C LYS A 169 -26.18 9.91 2.28
N ILE A 170 -25.59 8.80 2.73
CA ILE A 170 -24.79 8.72 3.97
C ILE A 170 -23.30 8.50 3.72
N GLY A 171 -22.90 8.18 2.48
CA GLY A 171 -21.51 7.95 2.14
C GLY A 171 -21.30 7.63 0.68
N ASP A 172 -20.06 7.30 0.35
CA ASP A 172 -19.62 6.88 -0.98
C ASP A 172 -18.91 5.53 -0.90
N LEU A 173 -19.26 4.62 -1.80
CA LEU A 173 -18.50 3.40 -2.03
C LEU A 173 -17.35 3.72 -2.98
N THR A 174 -16.13 3.65 -2.49
CA THR A 174 -14.94 4.02 -3.27
C THR A 174 -14.39 2.87 -4.12
N ASN A 175 -14.56 1.64 -3.64
CA ASN A 175 -14.13 0.43 -4.32
C ASN A 175 -15.03 -0.74 -3.95
N ASN A 176 -15.13 -1.71 -4.86
CA ASN A 176 -15.73 -3.00 -4.56
C ASN A 176 -15.00 -4.13 -5.28
N VAL A 177 -14.98 -5.29 -4.68
CA VAL A 177 -14.37 -6.50 -5.24
C VAL A 177 -14.98 -7.76 -4.60
N TRP A 178 -15.01 -8.84 -5.36
CA TRP A 178 -15.36 -10.14 -4.82
C TRP A 178 -14.16 -10.76 -4.08
N SER A 179 -14.29 -10.96 -2.78
CA SER A 179 -13.32 -11.70 -1.99
C SER A 179 -13.60 -13.20 -2.08
N ARG A 180 -12.70 -13.94 -2.71
CA ARG A 180 -12.79 -15.41 -2.75
C ARG A 180 -12.63 -16.06 -1.39
N ARG A 181 -11.88 -15.41 -0.50
CA ARG A 181 -11.62 -15.86 0.87
C ARG A 181 -12.86 -15.73 1.76
N LEU A 182 -13.62 -14.67 1.58
CA LEU A 182 -14.82 -14.38 2.37
C LEU A 182 -16.09 -14.86 1.66
N GLU A 183 -16.00 -15.19 0.37
CA GLU A 183 -17.14 -15.50 -0.50
C GLU A 183 -18.20 -14.40 -0.46
N LYS A 184 -17.74 -13.14 -0.46
CA LYS A 184 -18.55 -11.93 -0.35
C LYS A 184 -17.98 -10.79 -1.20
N ASN A 185 -18.86 -9.87 -1.60
CA ASN A 185 -18.46 -8.57 -2.09
C ASN A 185 -18.02 -7.70 -0.90
N ILE A 186 -16.88 -7.04 -1.06
CA ILE A 186 -16.27 -6.19 -0.03
C ILE A 186 -15.87 -4.85 -0.62
#